data_91fdb89622a5a519c539c492f9c4511a
#
_entry.id   91fdb89622a5a519c539c492f9c4511a
#
_cell.length_a   1.000
_cell.length_b   1.000
_cell.length_c   1.000
_cell.angle_alpha   90.00
_cell.angle_beta   90.00
_cell.angle_gamma   90.00
#
_symmetry.space_group_name_H-M   'P 1'
#
loop_
_entity.id
_entity.type
_entity.pdbx_description
1 polymer ?
#
loop_
_entity_poly.entity_id
_entity_poly.type
_entity_poly.pdbx_seq_one_letter_code
_entity_poly.pdbx_strand_id
1 'polypeptide(L)'
;MKVSLRRPRPDEAAALSALCLRSKASHGYDDDFMDACRDELAVRLPASNDGMIVAVVDGRLAGMAELSMSGTDAELEKLFVEPDFFRRGVGKALFAHVAEAAAARGACRLGLDADPGAAAFYRSMGAVETGSSESASIPGRYLPRMELALDAVSSG
;
A
#
# COMPACT_ATOMS: atom_id res chain seq x y z
N MET A 1 1.83 -1.42 22.06
CA MET A 1 2.52 -0.82 20.91
C MET A 1 1.56 0.17 20.25
N LYS A 2 1.99 1.39 20.10
CA LYS A 2 1.16 2.43 19.47
C LYS A 2 1.68 2.72 18.06
N VAL A 3 0.80 2.61 17.06
CA VAL A 3 1.10 2.97 15.68
C VAL A 3 0.68 4.42 15.47
N SER A 4 1.63 5.27 15.07
CA SER A 4 1.36 6.64 14.69
C SER A 4 1.44 6.78 13.19
N LEU A 5 0.52 7.54 12.60
CA LEU A 5 0.49 7.77 11.15
C LEU A 5 0.82 9.24 10.89
N ARG A 6 1.67 9.49 9.90
CA ARG A 6 2.04 10.86 9.50
C ARG A 6 2.45 10.88 8.02
N ARG A 7 2.58 12.06 7.48
CA ARG A 7 3.16 12.22 6.15
C ARG A 7 4.65 11.89 6.16
N PRO A 8 5.20 11.40 5.05
CA PRO A 8 6.64 11.17 4.95
C PRO A 8 7.39 12.50 4.95
N ARG A 9 8.61 12.48 5.48
CA ARG A 9 9.54 13.62 5.39
C ARG A 9 10.30 13.55 4.07
N PRO A 10 10.70 14.69 3.49
CA PRO A 10 11.39 14.68 2.19
C PRO A 10 12.68 13.86 2.15
N ASP A 11 13.36 13.70 3.27
CA ASP A 11 14.62 12.95 3.38
C ASP A 11 14.43 11.44 3.60
N GLU A 12 13.17 10.95 3.60
CA GLU A 12 12.87 9.55 3.90
C GLU A 12 12.75 8.65 2.67
N ALA A 13 12.93 9.19 1.46
CA ALA A 13 12.71 8.43 0.22
C ALA A 13 13.55 7.14 0.15
N ALA A 14 14.84 7.22 0.48
CA ALA A 14 15.73 6.05 0.43
C ALA A 14 15.33 5.01 1.46
N ALA A 15 15.01 5.44 2.70
CA ALA A 15 14.60 4.53 3.77
C ALA A 15 13.28 3.83 3.43
N LEU A 16 12.32 4.56 2.86
CA LEU A 16 11.03 4.00 2.47
C LEU A 16 11.16 3.04 1.29
N SER A 17 12.00 3.37 0.31
CA SER A 17 12.27 2.47 -0.82
C SER A 17 12.88 1.16 -0.34
N ALA A 18 13.84 1.24 0.57
CA ALA A 18 14.45 0.05 1.16
C ALA A 18 13.44 -0.78 1.95
N LEU A 19 12.55 -0.13 2.70
CA LEU A 19 11.49 -0.81 3.44
C LEU A 19 10.56 -1.58 2.48
N CYS A 20 10.14 -0.95 1.39
CA CYS A 20 9.28 -1.59 0.39
C CYS A 20 9.95 -2.84 -0.20
N LEU A 21 11.25 -2.75 -0.51
CA LEU A 21 12.00 -3.89 -1.04
C LEU A 21 12.12 -5.02 -0.02
N ARG A 22 12.42 -4.70 1.24
CA ARG A 22 12.49 -5.73 2.29
C ARG A 22 11.15 -6.42 2.51
N SER A 23 10.08 -5.64 2.52
CA SER A 23 8.73 -6.16 2.70
C SER A 23 8.35 -7.14 1.58
N LYS A 24 8.61 -6.75 0.34
CA LYS A 24 8.31 -7.62 -0.82
C LYS A 24 9.18 -8.85 -0.82
N ALA A 25 10.47 -8.71 -0.53
CA ALA A 25 11.41 -9.83 -0.50
C ALA A 25 11.02 -10.89 0.54
N SER A 26 10.30 -10.51 1.58
CA SER A 26 9.85 -11.44 2.62
C SER A 26 8.89 -12.51 2.09
N HIS A 27 8.33 -12.33 0.90
CA HIS A 27 7.49 -13.33 0.23
C HIS A 27 8.30 -14.45 -0.45
N GLY A 28 9.63 -14.38 -0.39
CA GLY A 28 10.50 -15.44 -0.90
C GLY A 28 10.91 -15.31 -2.36
N TYR A 29 10.77 -14.14 -2.95
CA TYR A 29 11.21 -13.89 -4.31
C TYR A 29 12.73 -13.86 -4.41
N ASP A 30 13.27 -14.35 -5.55
CA ASP A 30 14.72 -14.36 -5.77
C ASP A 30 15.25 -12.96 -6.14
N ASP A 31 16.59 -12.87 -6.24
CA ASP A 31 17.26 -11.59 -6.51
C ASP A 31 16.90 -11.01 -7.86
N ASP A 32 16.77 -11.85 -8.90
CA ASP A 32 16.42 -11.38 -10.24
C ASP A 32 15.00 -10.79 -10.25
N PHE A 33 14.06 -11.43 -9.56
CA PHE A 33 12.71 -10.92 -9.40
C PHE A 33 12.72 -9.58 -8.68
N MET A 34 13.46 -9.49 -7.57
CA MET A 34 13.53 -8.25 -6.79
C MET A 34 14.18 -7.12 -7.58
N ASP A 35 15.21 -7.42 -8.38
CA ASP A 35 15.83 -6.41 -9.24
C ASP A 35 14.84 -5.87 -10.28
N ALA A 36 14.01 -6.74 -10.86
CA ALA A 36 12.98 -6.33 -11.83
C ALA A 36 11.91 -5.43 -11.18
N CYS A 37 11.66 -5.57 -9.88
CA CYS A 37 10.67 -4.76 -9.17
C CYS A 37 11.22 -3.45 -8.61
N ARG A 38 12.53 -3.24 -8.64
CA ARG A 38 13.18 -2.14 -7.92
C ARG A 38 12.64 -0.77 -8.32
N ASP A 39 12.45 -0.50 -9.59
CA ASP A 39 11.96 0.80 -10.06
C ASP A 39 10.50 1.04 -9.65
N GLU A 40 9.67 0.00 -9.73
CA GLU A 40 8.27 0.08 -9.32
C GLU A 40 8.13 0.37 -7.82
N LEU A 41 9.03 -0.18 -7.01
CA LEU A 41 8.99 -0.03 -5.56
C LEU A 41 9.71 1.23 -5.06
N ALA A 42 10.38 1.97 -5.95
CA ALA A 42 11.08 3.19 -5.57
C ALA A 42 10.08 4.25 -5.09
N VAL A 43 10.37 4.83 -3.93
CA VAL A 43 9.58 5.92 -3.36
C VAL A 43 10.23 7.24 -3.75
N ARG A 44 9.46 8.15 -4.33
CA ARG A 44 9.94 9.45 -4.78
C ARG A 44 9.29 10.55 -3.96
N LEU A 45 10.10 11.42 -3.39
CA LEU A 45 9.65 12.52 -2.54
C LEU A 45 10.30 13.84 -2.99
N PRO A 46 9.61 14.98 -2.79
CA PRO A 46 8.28 15.06 -2.18
C PRO A 46 7.23 14.44 -3.09
N ALA A 47 6.22 13.81 -2.46
CA ALA A 47 5.09 13.29 -3.20
C ALA A 47 4.31 14.45 -3.80
N SER A 48 3.85 14.31 -5.05
CA SER A 48 3.11 15.35 -5.75
C SER A 48 1.70 15.55 -5.21
N ASN A 49 1.25 14.66 -4.31
CA ASN A 49 -0.07 14.71 -3.70
C ASN A 49 0.01 14.32 -2.24
N ASP A 50 -1.12 14.47 -1.53
CA ASP A 50 -1.24 14.14 -0.12
C ASP A 50 -1.55 12.65 0.11
N GLY A 51 -1.28 11.81 -0.89
CA GLY A 51 -1.69 10.40 -0.88
C GLY A 51 -0.77 9.46 -0.11
N MET A 52 0.43 9.92 0.29
CA MET A 52 1.37 9.03 0.96
C MET A 52 1.32 9.22 2.47
N ILE A 53 1.29 8.10 3.19
CA ILE A 53 1.26 8.06 4.66
C ILE A 53 2.30 7.06 5.14
N VAL A 54 2.97 7.35 6.25
CA VAL A 54 3.90 6.44 6.88
C VAL A 54 3.42 6.08 8.27
N ALA A 55 3.70 4.85 8.67
CA ALA A 55 3.44 4.35 10.03
C ALA A 55 4.75 4.35 10.81
N VAL A 56 4.69 4.84 12.03
CA VAL A 56 5.83 4.93 12.93
C VAL A 56 5.49 4.21 14.23
N VAL A 57 6.40 3.36 14.70
CA VAL A 57 6.30 2.66 15.97
C VAL A 57 7.61 2.89 16.71
N ASP A 58 7.51 3.45 17.91
CA ASP A 58 8.70 3.72 18.76
C ASP A 58 9.80 4.48 18.02
N GLY A 59 9.42 5.47 17.22
CA GLY A 59 10.35 6.30 16.46
C GLY A 59 10.93 5.66 15.19
N ARG A 60 10.51 4.43 14.85
CA ARG A 60 10.98 3.71 13.66
C ARG A 60 9.91 3.70 12.57
N LEU A 61 10.34 3.83 11.32
CA LEU A 61 9.45 3.61 10.18
C LEU A 61 9.02 2.13 10.18
N ALA A 62 7.72 1.89 10.31
CA ALA A 62 7.14 0.55 10.39
C ALA A 62 6.39 0.15 9.13
N GLY A 63 5.99 1.11 8.31
CA GLY A 63 5.28 0.83 7.07
C GLY A 63 4.91 2.10 6.33
N MET A 64 4.35 1.94 5.14
CA MET A 64 3.90 3.04 4.32
C MET A 64 2.76 2.62 3.40
N ALA A 65 1.96 3.58 2.98
CA ALA A 65 0.93 3.37 1.96
C ALA A 65 0.85 4.60 1.06
N GLU A 66 0.44 4.37 -0.18
CA GLU A 66 0.23 5.43 -1.15
C GLU A 66 -1.13 5.27 -1.81
N LEU A 67 -1.91 6.35 -1.79
CA LEU A 67 -3.24 6.45 -2.36
C LEU A 67 -3.22 7.40 -3.55
N SER A 68 -3.86 7.03 -4.66
CA SER A 68 -4.16 7.95 -5.74
C SER A 68 -5.64 7.98 -6.01
N MET A 69 -6.12 9.12 -6.57
CA MET A 69 -7.53 9.33 -6.84
C MET A 69 -7.74 9.55 -8.33
N SER A 70 -8.83 8.99 -8.86
CA SER A 70 -9.28 9.23 -10.23
C SER A 70 -10.81 9.33 -10.21
N GLY A 71 -11.33 10.56 -10.09
CA GLY A 71 -12.77 10.78 -9.96
C GLY A 71 -13.32 10.15 -8.70
N THR A 72 -14.26 9.21 -8.83
CA THR A 72 -14.87 8.48 -7.72
C THR A 72 -14.16 7.14 -7.43
N ASP A 73 -13.09 6.86 -8.16
CA ASP A 73 -12.27 5.68 -7.93
C ASP A 73 -10.97 6.06 -7.22
N ALA A 74 -10.58 5.24 -6.27
CA ALA A 74 -9.30 5.38 -5.58
C ALA A 74 -8.46 4.16 -5.84
N GLU A 75 -7.15 4.32 -5.87
CA GLU A 75 -6.20 3.23 -6.05
C GLU A 75 -5.20 3.21 -4.91
N LEU A 76 -5.03 2.05 -4.29
CA LEU A 76 -3.96 1.81 -3.35
C LEU A 76 -2.73 1.39 -4.16
N GLU A 77 -1.82 2.33 -4.36
CA GLU A 77 -0.63 2.13 -5.19
C GLU A 77 0.43 1.31 -4.47
N LYS A 78 0.59 1.53 -3.16
CA LYS A 78 1.57 0.84 -2.33
C LYS A 78 1.01 0.66 -0.94
N LEU A 79 1.28 -0.51 -0.35
CA LEU A 79 1.13 -0.75 1.08
C LEU A 79 2.18 -1.78 1.49
N PHE A 80 3.17 -1.34 2.24
CA PHE A 80 4.26 -2.19 2.68
C PHE A 80 4.53 -1.99 4.16
N VAL A 81 4.85 -3.09 4.84
CA VAL A 81 5.16 -3.10 6.27
C VAL A 81 6.58 -3.63 6.43
N GLU A 82 7.37 -2.97 7.27
CA GLU A 82 8.70 -3.45 7.63
C GLU A 82 8.58 -4.86 8.24
N PRO A 83 9.35 -5.86 7.78
CA PRO A 83 9.21 -7.23 8.30
C PRO A 83 9.26 -7.36 9.81
N ASP A 84 10.07 -6.53 10.49
CA ASP A 84 10.14 -6.53 11.96
C ASP A 84 8.80 -6.22 12.63
N PHE A 85 7.88 -5.63 11.91
CA PHE A 85 6.57 -5.23 12.44
C PHE A 85 5.41 -6.04 11.84
N PHE A 86 5.69 -7.15 11.17
CA PHE A 86 4.63 -8.00 10.65
C PHE A 86 3.74 -8.54 11.78
N ARG A 87 2.44 -8.70 11.49
CA ARG A 87 1.42 -9.25 12.40
C ARG A 87 1.22 -8.43 13.67
N ARG A 88 1.54 -7.13 13.62
CA ARG A 88 1.36 -6.22 14.76
C ARG A 88 0.32 -5.14 14.48
N GLY A 89 -0.49 -5.32 13.44
CA GLY A 89 -1.56 -4.39 13.11
C GLY A 89 -1.15 -3.15 12.32
N VAL A 90 0.10 -3.04 11.88
CA VAL A 90 0.58 -1.88 11.12
C VAL A 90 -0.10 -1.80 9.76
N GLY A 91 -0.17 -2.91 9.02
CA GLY A 91 -0.85 -2.95 7.73
C GLY A 91 -2.34 -2.64 7.85
N LYS A 92 -2.98 -3.16 8.89
CA LYS A 92 -4.39 -2.88 9.17
C LYS A 92 -4.63 -1.40 9.43
N ALA A 93 -3.77 -0.75 10.21
CA ALA A 93 -3.88 0.68 10.51
C ALA A 93 -3.69 1.52 9.25
N LEU A 94 -2.70 1.18 8.42
CA LEU A 94 -2.46 1.86 7.15
C LEU A 94 -3.64 1.72 6.18
N PHE A 95 -4.13 0.50 6.02
CA PHE A 95 -5.24 0.25 5.09
C PHE A 95 -6.51 0.96 5.54
N ALA A 96 -6.84 0.90 6.83
CA ALA A 96 -8.00 1.60 7.37
C ALA A 96 -7.92 3.11 7.15
N HIS A 97 -6.74 3.70 7.36
CA HIS A 97 -6.52 5.12 7.12
C HIS A 97 -6.72 5.49 5.65
N VAL A 98 -6.16 4.68 4.74
CA VAL A 98 -6.30 4.92 3.29
C VAL A 98 -7.76 4.82 2.86
N ALA A 99 -8.48 3.82 3.36
CA ALA A 99 -9.90 3.65 3.03
C ALA A 99 -10.73 4.84 3.52
N GLU A 100 -10.49 5.32 4.74
CA GLU A 100 -11.15 6.51 5.26
C GLU A 100 -10.80 7.76 4.46
N ALA A 101 -9.53 7.94 4.12
CA ALA A 101 -9.09 9.09 3.32
C ALA A 101 -9.71 9.08 1.93
N ALA A 102 -9.79 7.94 1.29
CA ALA A 102 -10.42 7.79 -0.02
C ALA A 102 -11.91 8.13 0.05
N ALA A 103 -12.63 7.58 1.04
CA ALA A 103 -14.06 7.88 1.23
C ALA A 103 -14.28 9.36 1.51
N ALA A 104 -13.44 10.00 2.33
CA ALA A 104 -13.53 11.42 2.64
C ALA A 104 -13.33 12.31 1.40
N ARG A 105 -12.60 11.80 0.40
CA ARG A 105 -12.38 12.49 -0.88
C ARG A 105 -13.45 12.17 -1.93
N GLY A 106 -14.48 11.42 -1.55
CA GLY A 106 -15.61 11.12 -2.42
C GLY A 106 -15.46 9.84 -3.23
N ALA A 107 -14.48 9.00 -2.95
CA ALA A 107 -14.32 7.72 -3.64
C ALA A 107 -15.42 6.74 -3.22
N CYS A 108 -15.95 6.02 -4.20
CA CYS A 108 -16.92 4.95 -3.98
C CYS A 108 -16.26 3.58 -3.90
N ARG A 109 -15.04 3.47 -4.41
CA ARG A 109 -14.26 2.22 -4.45
C ARG A 109 -12.80 2.49 -4.21
N LEU A 110 -12.14 1.55 -3.53
CA LEU A 110 -10.69 1.50 -3.40
C LEU A 110 -10.22 0.22 -4.09
N GLY A 111 -9.47 0.34 -5.17
CA GLY A 111 -8.93 -0.78 -5.90
C GLY A 111 -7.45 -0.97 -5.66
N LEU A 112 -6.97 -2.17 -5.91
CA LEU A 112 -5.55 -2.49 -5.77
C LEU A 112 -5.20 -3.74 -6.56
N ASP A 113 -3.93 -3.83 -6.95
CA ASP A 113 -3.34 -5.06 -7.48
C ASP A 113 -2.60 -5.72 -6.33
N ALA A 114 -3.09 -6.87 -5.88
CA ALA A 114 -2.53 -7.51 -4.69
C ALA A 114 -1.35 -8.39 -5.07
N ASP A 115 -0.26 -8.34 -4.28
CA ASP A 115 0.71 -9.42 -4.31
C ASP A 115 -0.03 -10.69 -3.86
N PRO A 116 0.15 -11.84 -4.56
CA PRO A 116 -0.54 -13.07 -4.18
C PRO A 116 -0.33 -13.45 -2.70
N GLY A 117 0.85 -13.14 -2.15
CA GLY A 117 1.13 -13.38 -0.73
C GLY A 117 0.38 -12.48 0.22
N ALA A 118 -0.17 -11.36 -0.27
CA ALA A 118 -0.93 -10.40 0.53
C ALA A 118 -2.44 -10.48 0.32
N ALA A 119 -2.91 -11.27 -0.65
CA ALA A 119 -4.34 -11.32 -1.00
C ALA A 119 -5.23 -11.66 0.20
N ALA A 120 -4.80 -12.61 1.04
CA ALA A 120 -5.57 -13.00 2.23
C ALA A 120 -5.73 -11.84 3.21
N PHE A 121 -4.69 -11.00 3.36
CA PHE A 121 -4.77 -9.80 4.19
C PHE A 121 -5.88 -8.86 3.68
N TYR A 122 -5.90 -8.58 2.38
CA TYR A 122 -6.90 -7.67 1.81
C TYR A 122 -8.30 -8.25 1.91
N ARG A 123 -8.46 -9.57 1.75
CA ARG A 123 -9.76 -10.21 1.98
C ARG A 123 -10.23 -10.03 3.42
N SER A 124 -9.31 -10.15 4.38
CA SER A 124 -9.64 -9.96 5.79
C SER A 124 -10.09 -8.52 6.09
N MET A 125 -9.67 -7.56 5.26
CA MET A 125 -10.07 -6.17 5.38
C MET A 125 -11.36 -5.83 4.62
N GLY A 126 -11.97 -6.83 3.98
CA GLY A 126 -13.24 -6.67 3.28
C GLY A 126 -13.15 -6.53 1.77
N ALA A 127 -11.94 -6.53 1.19
CA ALA A 127 -11.77 -6.44 -0.25
C ALA A 127 -12.16 -7.77 -0.93
N VAL A 128 -12.70 -7.66 -2.14
CA VAL A 128 -13.09 -8.83 -2.94
C VAL A 128 -12.29 -8.85 -4.24
N GLU A 129 -11.98 -10.04 -4.73
CA GLU A 129 -11.28 -10.20 -5.99
C GLU A 129 -12.25 -9.95 -7.14
N THR A 130 -11.89 -9.06 -8.08
CA THR A 130 -12.74 -8.67 -9.21
C THR A 130 -12.16 -9.07 -10.56
N GLY A 131 -10.90 -9.53 -10.60
CA GLY A 131 -10.24 -9.89 -11.84
C GLY A 131 -8.75 -10.08 -11.64
N SER A 132 -7.99 -9.80 -12.68
CA SER A 132 -6.52 -9.85 -12.62
C SER A 132 -5.93 -8.72 -13.45
N SER A 133 -4.70 -8.32 -13.09
CA SER A 133 -3.94 -7.29 -13.79
C SER A 133 -2.54 -7.82 -14.07
N GLU A 134 -1.98 -7.47 -15.23
CA GLU A 134 -0.60 -7.82 -15.53
C GLU A 134 0.36 -7.01 -14.66
N SER A 135 1.39 -7.67 -14.14
CA SER A 135 2.42 -7.02 -13.35
C SER A 135 3.15 -5.97 -14.19
N ALA A 136 3.38 -4.78 -13.59
CA ALA A 136 4.14 -3.73 -14.25
C ALA A 136 5.62 -4.08 -14.40
N SER A 137 6.14 -4.96 -13.54
CA SER A 137 7.57 -5.30 -13.48
C SER A 137 7.93 -6.61 -14.17
N ILE A 138 7.03 -7.59 -14.14
CA ILE A 138 7.31 -8.97 -14.59
C ILE A 138 6.37 -9.33 -15.74
N PRO A 139 6.85 -9.37 -16.97
CA PRO A 139 6.00 -9.76 -18.11
C PRO A 139 5.39 -11.15 -17.91
N GLY A 140 4.11 -11.28 -18.24
CA GLY A 140 3.38 -12.54 -18.13
C GLY A 140 2.94 -12.92 -16.73
N ARG A 141 3.26 -12.15 -15.72
CA ARG A 141 2.78 -12.35 -14.35
C ARG A 141 1.51 -11.55 -14.14
N TYR A 142 0.47 -12.20 -13.63
CA TYR A 142 -0.81 -11.56 -13.33
C TYR A 142 -1.04 -11.53 -11.83
N LEU A 143 -1.56 -10.39 -11.36
CA LEU A 143 -1.86 -10.17 -9.95
C LEU A 143 -3.37 -10.15 -9.74
N PRO A 144 -3.88 -10.69 -8.61
CA PRO A 144 -5.30 -10.53 -8.29
C PRO A 144 -5.66 -9.05 -8.20
N ARG A 145 -6.69 -8.65 -8.94
CA ARG A 145 -7.28 -7.32 -8.83
C ARG A 145 -8.33 -7.38 -7.73
N MET A 146 -8.25 -6.50 -6.75
CA MET A 146 -9.16 -6.49 -5.62
C MET A 146 -9.78 -5.12 -5.44
N GLU A 147 -11.00 -5.08 -4.91
CA GLU A 147 -11.72 -3.83 -4.68
C GLU A 147 -12.46 -3.88 -3.35
N LEU A 148 -12.46 -2.73 -2.68
CA LEU A 148 -13.24 -2.48 -1.48
C LEU A 148 -14.29 -1.43 -1.79
N ALA A 149 -15.57 -1.75 -1.59
CA ALA A 149 -16.64 -0.77 -1.68
C ALA A 149 -16.52 0.20 -0.50
N LEU A 150 -16.58 1.50 -0.77
CA LEU A 150 -16.49 2.54 0.24
C LEU A 150 -17.85 3.18 0.41
N ASP A 151 -18.25 3.35 1.68
CA ASP A 151 -19.38 4.20 1.98
C ASP A 151 -18.88 5.63 1.86
N ALA A 152 -19.30 6.33 0.79
CA ALA A 152 -19.00 7.73 0.68
C ALA A 152 -19.43 8.38 2.00
N VAL A 153 -18.50 9.04 2.67
CA VAL A 153 -18.84 9.80 3.86
C VAL A 153 -19.88 10.80 3.40
N SER A 154 -21.15 10.54 3.72
CA SER A 154 -22.17 11.50 3.45
C SER A 154 -21.81 12.73 4.26
N SER A 155 -21.40 13.77 3.57
CA SER A 155 -21.28 15.09 4.14
C SER A 155 -22.69 15.60 4.44
N GLY A 156 -23.36 14.84 5.24
CA GLY A 156 -24.68 15.24 5.69
C GLY A 156 -24.54 15.96 6.99
#